data_b22fff10393757a6dd699592ea7a61bd
#
_entry.id   b22fff10393757a6dd699592ea7a61bd
#
_cell.length_a   1.000
_cell.length_b   1.000
_cell.length_c   1.000
_cell.angle_alpha   90.00
_cell.angle_beta   90.00
_cell.angle_gamma   90.00
#
_symmetry.space_group_name_H-M   'P 1'
#
loop_
_entity.id
_entity.type
_entity.pdbx_description
1 polymer ?
#
loop_
_entity_poly.entity_id
_entity_poly.type
_entity_poly.pdbx_seq_one_letter_code
_entity_poly.pdbx_strand_id
1 'polypeptide(L)'
;MKKITIVAVLVAAVVATMSSCGGKTQQVPFDNGDSTDMSAMQDPTIYGVCGEGSAMNSLQIVTDLGDTIQLDLTYANENKQVFGGLQVGDRMAVVPNAKKTEALIVINQAALLGNWVMPNPLDGSDEVGIRIKEGGIVEGIEQSAIIYKTWRLVRGKLELISVREGGVDDEEATIYDIVRLSPDSLILKESDDLYEYSRQQAKKPLSDIELEEASADDYKI
;
A
#
# COMPACT_ATOMS: atom_id res chain seq x y z
N MET A 1 4.06 82.15 -2.42
CA MET A 1 2.89 81.50 -3.00
C MET A 1 3.21 80.56 -4.18
N LYS A 2 4.31 80.71 -4.92
CA LYS A 2 4.66 79.82 -6.06
C LYS A 2 5.19 78.42 -5.65
N LYS A 3 5.72 78.24 -4.46
CA LYS A 3 6.30 76.95 -4.00
C LYS A 3 5.25 75.95 -3.50
N ILE A 4 4.10 76.45 -3.01
CA ILE A 4 3.02 75.59 -2.50
C ILE A 4 2.25 74.93 -3.63
N THR A 5 2.10 75.63 -4.77
CA THR A 5 1.42 75.13 -5.96
C THR A 5 2.17 73.98 -6.65
N ILE A 6 3.52 74.04 -6.63
CA ILE A 6 4.36 72.94 -7.23
C ILE A 6 4.28 71.65 -6.39
N VAL A 7 4.24 71.81 -5.06
CA VAL A 7 4.12 70.67 -4.16
C VAL A 7 2.73 70.03 -4.28
N ALA A 8 1.66 70.81 -4.45
CA ALA A 8 0.31 70.34 -4.63
C ALA A 8 0.15 69.57 -5.96
N VAL A 9 0.81 69.99 -7.04
CA VAL A 9 0.78 69.33 -8.37
C VAL A 9 1.59 68.03 -8.32
N LEU A 10 2.71 67.96 -7.60
CA LEU A 10 3.50 66.77 -7.46
C LEU A 10 2.78 65.70 -6.61
N VAL A 11 2.04 66.07 -5.56
CA VAL A 11 1.26 65.16 -4.74
C VAL A 11 0.05 64.61 -5.56
N ALA A 12 -0.59 65.46 -6.39
CA ALA A 12 -1.67 65.02 -7.25
C ALA A 12 -1.20 64.04 -8.34
N ALA A 13 0.03 64.19 -8.85
CA ALA A 13 0.61 63.26 -9.85
C ALA A 13 0.95 61.90 -9.27
N VAL A 14 1.38 61.81 -7.99
CA VAL A 14 1.70 60.52 -7.33
C VAL A 14 0.43 59.75 -6.99
N VAL A 15 -0.68 60.41 -6.67
CA VAL A 15 -1.93 59.71 -6.36
C VAL A 15 -2.60 59.17 -7.64
N ALA A 16 -2.37 59.81 -8.81
CA ALA A 16 -2.94 59.33 -10.10
C ALA A 16 -2.21 58.08 -10.65
N THR A 17 -1.02 57.73 -10.19
CA THR A 17 -0.29 56.54 -10.67
C THR A 17 -0.56 55.27 -9.85
N MET A 18 -1.30 55.37 -8.74
CA MET A 18 -1.62 54.15 -7.91
C MET A 18 -3.01 53.55 -8.23
N SER A 19 -3.79 54.09 -9.14
CA SER A 19 -5.09 53.54 -9.53
C SER A 19 -5.12 52.78 -10.86
N SER A 20 -3.95 52.36 -11.39
CA SER A 20 -3.87 51.57 -12.63
C SER A 20 -3.37 50.17 -12.40
N CYS A 21 -3.90 49.47 -11.39
CA CYS A 21 -3.80 48.01 -11.26
C CYS A 21 -5.23 47.41 -11.18
N GLY A 22 -6.08 47.80 -12.10
CA GLY A 22 -7.28 47.10 -12.49
C GLY A 22 -6.93 46.21 -13.68
N GLY A 23 -6.13 45.17 -13.49
CA GLY A 23 -6.03 44.10 -14.45
C GLY A 23 -7.43 43.55 -14.62
N LYS A 24 -8.03 43.75 -15.77
CA LYS A 24 -9.14 42.96 -16.25
C LYS A 24 -8.59 41.52 -16.23
N THR A 25 -8.93 40.79 -15.21
CA THR A 25 -8.97 39.33 -15.30
C THR A 25 -9.89 39.06 -16.46
N GLN A 26 -9.34 38.77 -17.64
CA GLN A 26 -10.05 37.98 -18.59
C GLN A 26 -10.43 36.71 -17.84
N GLN A 27 -11.69 36.64 -17.43
CA GLN A 27 -12.30 35.34 -17.18
C GLN A 27 -12.22 34.64 -18.54
N VAL A 28 -11.19 33.82 -18.70
CA VAL A 28 -11.25 32.73 -19.66
C VAL A 28 -12.52 32.00 -19.25
N PRO A 29 -13.48 31.76 -20.14
CA PRO A 29 -14.59 30.91 -19.82
C PRO A 29 -13.91 29.59 -19.43
N PHE A 30 -13.99 29.20 -18.15
CA PHE A 30 -13.77 27.81 -17.78
C PHE A 30 -14.85 27.07 -18.55
N ASP A 31 -14.43 26.46 -19.65
CA ASP A 31 -15.21 25.47 -20.35
C ASP A 31 -15.56 24.43 -19.26
N ASN A 32 -16.87 24.33 -18.97
CA ASN A 32 -17.43 23.31 -18.07
C ASN A 32 -17.40 21.93 -18.74
N GLY A 33 -16.36 21.65 -19.49
CA GLY A 33 -16.00 20.38 -20.02
C GLY A 33 -14.81 19.83 -19.22
N ASP A 34 -15.11 18.87 -18.38
CA ASP A 34 -14.17 18.06 -17.63
C ASP A 34 -13.66 18.69 -16.33
N SER A 35 -14.56 18.82 -15.34
CA SER A 35 -14.13 18.58 -13.98
C SER A 35 -13.69 17.11 -13.92
N THR A 36 -12.44 16.86 -14.31
CA THR A 36 -11.72 15.65 -13.92
C THR A 36 -11.83 15.62 -12.41
N ASP A 37 -12.67 14.73 -11.96
CA ASP A 37 -13.11 14.62 -10.58
C ASP A 37 -11.84 14.41 -9.74
N MET A 38 -11.35 15.46 -9.06
CA MET A 38 -10.17 15.37 -8.20
C MET A 38 -10.38 14.31 -7.11
N SER A 39 -11.63 13.91 -6.85
CA SER A 39 -11.96 12.77 -6.00
C SER A 39 -11.54 11.43 -6.62
N ALA A 40 -11.43 11.34 -7.95
CA ALA A 40 -10.91 10.15 -8.62
C ALA A 40 -9.39 9.97 -8.46
N MET A 41 -8.66 11.01 -8.07
CA MET A 41 -7.23 10.95 -7.77
C MET A 41 -6.94 10.58 -6.30
N GLN A 42 -7.92 10.72 -5.40
CA GLN A 42 -7.77 10.38 -4.00
C GLN A 42 -7.90 8.87 -3.80
N ASP A 43 -7.00 8.27 -3.01
CA ASP A 43 -7.10 6.85 -2.64
C ASP A 43 -8.37 6.62 -1.81
N PRO A 44 -9.35 5.84 -2.29
CA PRO A 44 -10.59 5.60 -1.58
C PRO A 44 -10.43 4.57 -0.44
N THR A 45 -9.25 4.03 -0.22
CA THR A 45 -9.01 2.95 0.74
C THR A 45 -9.36 3.38 2.17
N ILE A 46 -10.20 2.61 2.82
CA ILE A 46 -10.56 2.75 4.22
C ILE A 46 -9.67 1.83 5.04
N TYR A 47 -9.00 2.40 6.03
CA TYR A 47 -8.19 1.65 7.00
C TYR A 47 -8.92 1.59 8.34
N GLY A 48 -8.78 0.46 9.02
CA GLY A 48 -9.41 0.26 10.33
C GLY A 48 -9.22 -1.15 10.85
N VAL A 49 -10.03 -1.50 11.84
CA VAL A 49 -10.01 -2.80 12.51
C VAL A 49 -11.30 -3.55 12.22
N CYS A 50 -11.19 -4.86 11.93
CA CYS A 50 -12.33 -5.75 11.76
C CYS A 50 -13.14 -5.83 13.06
N GLY A 51 -14.38 -5.42 13.02
CA GLY A 51 -15.27 -5.39 14.18
C GLY A 51 -16.02 -6.72 14.40
N GLU A 52 -16.59 -6.86 15.61
CA GLU A 52 -17.34 -8.06 16.03
C GLU A 52 -18.62 -8.30 15.21
N GLY A 53 -19.17 -7.25 14.56
CA GLY A 53 -20.35 -7.37 13.69
C GLY A 53 -20.01 -7.92 12.29
N SER A 54 -18.79 -8.37 12.05
CA SER A 54 -18.39 -8.99 10.78
C SER A 54 -18.91 -10.43 10.68
N ALA A 55 -19.34 -10.81 9.48
CA ALA A 55 -19.87 -12.13 9.14
C ALA A 55 -19.43 -12.52 7.72
N MET A 56 -19.86 -13.70 7.23
CA MET A 56 -19.45 -14.23 5.92
C MET A 56 -19.63 -13.22 4.77
N ASN A 57 -20.75 -12.50 4.74
CA ASN A 57 -21.08 -11.56 3.66
C ASN A 57 -21.14 -10.09 4.12
N SER A 58 -20.57 -9.79 5.28
CA SER A 58 -20.66 -8.46 5.86
C SER A 58 -19.42 -8.14 6.67
N LEU A 59 -18.79 -7.01 6.41
CA LEU A 59 -17.64 -6.50 7.16
C LEU A 59 -18.07 -5.29 7.98
N GLN A 60 -17.94 -5.39 9.29
CA GLN A 60 -17.92 -4.23 10.14
C GLN A 60 -16.46 -3.76 10.28
N ILE A 61 -16.20 -2.52 9.93
CA ILE A 61 -14.89 -1.90 10.10
C ILE A 61 -14.99 -0.70 11.03
N VAL A 62 -14.17 -0.70 12.08
CA VAL A 62 -13.95 0.47 12.93
C VAL A 62 -12.77 1.21 12.31
N THR A 63 -13.07 2.33 11.66
CA THR A 63 -12.07 3.09 10.89
C THR A 63 -11.06 3.79 11.79
N ASP A 64 -9.90 4.15 11.26
CA ASP A 64 -8.89 4.91 11.99
C ASP A 64 -9.38 6.32 12.40
N LEU A 65 -10.45 6.81 11.80
CA LEU A 65 -11.12 8.05 12.16
C LEU A 65 -12.13 7.88 13.33
N GLY A 66 -12.34 6.64 13.77
CA GLY A 66 -13.26 6.31 14.86
C GLY A 66 -14.69 5.99 14.44
N ASP A 67 -15.01 6.05 13.15
CA ASP A 67 -16.32 5.69 12.63
C ASP A 67 -16.47 4.17 12.52
N THR A 68 -17.68 3.66 12.71
CA THR A 68 -18.01 2.27 12.45
C THR A 68 -18.85 2.17 11.18
N ILE A 69 -18.37 1.45 10.19
CA ILE A 69 -19.02 1.27 8.89
C ILE A 69 -19.32 -0.20 8.69
N GLN A 70 -20.51 -0.50 8.15
CA GLN A 70 -20.91 -1.83 7.72
C GLN A 70 -20.89 -1.89 6.19
N LEU A 71 -20.17 -2.86 5.63
CA LEU A 71 -20.02 -3.06 4.19
C LEU A 71 -20.52 -4.44 3.80
N ASP A 72 -21.28 -4.52 2.71
CA ASP A 72 -21.63 -5.79 2.07
C ASP A 72 -20.40 -6.37 1.37
N LEU A 73 -20.16 -7.67 1.52
CA LEU A 73 -19.02 -8.38 0.92
C LEU A 73 -19.41 -9.25 -0.28
N THR A 74 -20.66 -9.23 -0.71
CA THR A 74 -21.14 -10.14 -1.78
C THR A 74 -20.27 -10.00 -3.03
N TYR A 75 -20.04 -8.76 -3.49
CA TYR A 75 -19.20 -8.50 -4.65
C TYR A 75 -17.75 -9.00 -4.45
N ALA A 76 -17.13 -8.66 -3.31
CA ALA A 76 -15.75 -9.05 -3.04
C ALA A 76 -15.58 -10.57 -2.95
N ASN A 77 -16.55 -11.27 -2.35
CA ASN A 77 -16.54 -12.73 -2.26
C ASN A 77 -16.70 -13.41 -3.63
N GLU A 78 -17.67 -12.97 -4.43
CA GLU A 78 -17.92 -13.51 -5.77
C GLU A 78 -16.72 -13.32 -6.70
N ASN A 79 -16.02 -12.18 -6.57
CA ASN A 79 -14.85 -11.85 -7.38
C ASN A 79 -13.52 -12.30 -6.75
N LYS A 80 -13.54 -13.02 -5.62
CA LYS A 80 -12.34 -13.47 -4.88
C LYS A 80 -11.42 -12.33 -4.48
N GLN A 81 -12.00 -11.19 -4.11
CA GLN A 81 -11.30 -9.97 -3.72
C GLN A 81 -11.21 -9.82 -2.18
N VAL A 82 -11.38 -10.90 -1.42
CA VAL A 82 -11.15 -10.95 0.01
C VAL A 82 -9.84 -11.68 0.28
N PHE A 83 -8.81 -10.93 0.63
CA PHE A 83 -7.46 -11.41 0.81
C PHE A 83 -7.10 -11.53 2.29
N GLY A 84 -6.61 -12.69 2.72
CA GLY A 84 -6.20 -12.96 4.10
C GLY A 84 -7.35 -13.25 5.08
N GLY A 85 -8.59 -13.30 4.57
CA GLY A 85 -9.78 -13.60 5.39
C GLY A 85 -10.19 -12.46 6.33
N LEU A 86 -11.22 -12.74 7.13
CA LEU A 86 -11.74 -11.81 8.13
C LEU A 86 -11.50 -12.39 9.52
N GLN A 87 -10.80 -11.64 10.36
CA GLN A 87 -10.63 -11.97 11.77
C GLN A 87 -10.88 -10.71 12.60
N VAL A 88 -11.76 -10.83 13.59
CA VAL A 88 -12.06 -9.72 14.51
C VAL A 88 -10.78 -9.27 15.21
N GLY A 89 -10.56 -7.97 15.22
CA GLY A 89 -9.36 -7.36 15.78
C GLY A 89 -8.21 -7.14 14.79
N ASP A 90 -8.24 -7.78 13.62
CA ASP A 90 -7.20 -7.58 12.60
C ASP A 90 -7.31 -6.22 11.90
N ARG A 91 -6.16 -5.68 11.52
CA ARG A 91 -6.07 -4.49 10.68
C ARG A 91 -6.49 -4.81 9.25
N MET A 92 -7.38 -4.00 8.72
CA MET A 92 -7.96 -4.16 7.39
C MET A 92 -7.69 -2.94 6.53
N ALA A 93 -7.52 -3.16 5.23
CA ALA A 93 -7.59 -2.14 4.21
C ALA A 93 -8.72 -2.52 3.23
N VAL A 94 -9.67 -1.62 3.03
CA VAL A 94 -10.88 -1.90 2.25
C VAL A 94 -11.06 -0.83 1.18
N VAL A 95 -11.23 -1.24 -0.06
CA VAL A 95 -11.65 -0.36 -1.15
C VAL A 95 -13.17 -0.47 -1.28
N PRO A 96 -13.93 0.53 -0.86
CA PRO A 96 -15.38 0.51 -0.97
C PRO A 96 -15.85 0.97 -2.36
N ASN A 97 -17.12 0.72 -2.66
CA ASN A 97 -17.81 1.42 -3.74
C ASN A 97 -18.00 2.92 -3.40
N ALA A 98 -18.40 3.73 -4.39
CA ALA A 98 -18.58 5.17 -4.22
C ALA A 98 -19.58 5.55 -3.11
N LYS A 99 -20.55 4.69 -2.80
CA LYS A 99 -21.56 4.92 -1.75
C LYS A 99 -21.09 4.43 -0.36
N LYS A 100 -19.96 3.77 -0.27
CA LYS A 100 -19.45 3.12 0.98
C LYS A 100 -20.45 2.15 1.61
N THR A 101 -21.17 1.41 0.79
CA THR A 101 -22.14 0.38 1.21
C THR A 101 -21.67 -1.03 0.92
N GLU A 102 -20.71 -1.18 0.03
CA GLU A 102 -20.19 -2.45 -0.45
C GLU A 102 -18.67 -2.38 -0.55
N ALA A 103 -17.99 -3.46 -0.18
CA ALA A 103 -16.56 -3.61 -0.37
C ALA A 103 -16.27 -4.22 -1.74
N LEU A 104 -15.38 -3.58 -2.49
CA LEU A 104 -14.89 -4.08 -3.77
C LEU A 104 -13.65 -4.95 -3.56
N ILE A 105 -12.75 -4.53 -2.67
CA ILE A 105 -11.52 -5.24 -2.31
C ILE A 105 -11.36 -5.17 -0.79
N VAL A 106 -11.01 -6.29 -0.18
CA VAL A 106 -10.72 -6.40 1.26
C VAL A 106 -9.37 -7.07 1.44
N ILE A 107 -8.48 -6.43 2.18
CA ILE A 107 -7.16 -6.97 2.48
C ILE A 107 -6.95 -6.97 3.99
N ASN A 108 -6.70 -8.15 4.53
CA ASN A 108 -6.27 -8.30 5.92
C ASN A 108 -4.78 -7.96 6.00
N GLN A 109 -4.45 -6.81 6.59
CA GLN A 109 -3.06 -6.36 6.73
C GLN A 109 -2.26 -7.26 7.68
N ALA A 110 -2.90 -7.79 8.74
CA ALA A 110 -2.24 -8.71 9.67
C ALA A 110 -1.80 -10.00 8.96
N ALA A 111 -2.58 -10.48 7.99
CA ALA A 111 -2.23 -11.64 7.19
C ALA A 111 -1.05 -11.39 6.23
N LEU A 112 -0.84 -10.13 5.79
CA LEU A 112 0.32 -9.77 4.97
C LEU A 112 1.64 -9.80 5.74
N LEU A 113 1.61 -9.56 7.06
CA LEU A 113 2.82 -9.50 7.88
C LEU A 113 3.51 -10.86 7.93
N GLY A 114 4.85 -10.84 7.88
CA GLY A 114 5.67 -12.05 8.02
C GLY A 114 6.76 -12.19 6.97
N ASN A 115 7.38 -13.36 6.96
CA ASN A 115 8.43 -13.71 6.01
C ASN A 115 7.81 -14.50 4.85
N TRP A 116 7.97 -13.98 3.66
CA TRP A 116 7.48 -14.53 2.43
C TRP A 116 8.66 -14.89 1.53
N VAL A 117 8.82 -16.19 1.22
CA VAL A 117 9.97 -16.71 0.49
C VAL A 117 9.55 -17.56 -0.71
N MET A 118 10.41 -17.58 -1.70
CA MET A 118 10.32 -18.46 -2.86
C MET A 118 11.71 -19.02 -3.17
N PRO A 119 11.82 -20.13 -3.93
CA PRO A 119 13.10 -20.60 -4.42
C PRO A 119 13.79 -19.49 -5.22
N ASN A 120 15.13 -19.38 -5.08
CA ASN A 120 15.89 -18.41 -5.85
C ASN A 120 15.67 -18.63 -7.36
N PRO A 121 15.12 -17.64 -8.10
CA PRO A 121 14.81 -17.80 -9.52
C PRO A 121 16.03 -17.99 -10.41
N LEU A 122 17.26 -17.71 -9.90
CA LEU A 122 18.48 -17.87 -10.66
C LEU A 122 19.02 -19.30 -10.65
N ASP A 123 18.97 -19.97 -9.51
CA ASP A 123 19.58 -21.31 -9.36
C ASP A 123 18.77 -22.28 -8.49
N GLY A 124 17.72 -21.81 -7.83
CA GLY A 124 16.84 -22.58 -6.96
C GLY A 124 17.50 -23.06 -5.66
N SER A 125 18.72 -22.61 -5.34
CA SER A 125 19.54 -23.16 -4.26
C SER A 125 19.12 -22.70 -2.87
N ASP A 126 18.74 -21.42 -2.74
CA ASP A 126 18.36 -20.77 -1.49
C ASP A 126 16.99 -20.11 -1.58
N GLU A 127 16.36 -19.89 -0.43
CA GLU A 127 15.11 -19.12 -0.39
C GLU A 127 15.42 -17.63 -0.43
N VAL A 128 14.80 -16.92 -1.36
CA VAL A 128 14.83 -15.45 -1.43
C VAL A 128 13.42 -14.90 -1.21
N GLY A 129 13.32 -13.65 -0.76
CA GLY A 129 11.99 -13.10 -0.57
C GLY A 129 11.95 -11.77 0.13
N ILE A 130 10.81 -11.50 0.78
CA ILE A 130 10.53 -10.25 1.48
C ILE A 130 10.00 -10.53 2.89
N ARG A 131 10.38 -9.67 3.82
CA ARG A 131 9.83 -9.62 5.18
C ARG A 131 8.98 -8.37 5.33
N ILE A 132 7.69 -8.56 5.42
CA ILE A 132 6.71 -7.48 5.62
C ILE A 132 6.48 -7.32 7.11
N LYS A 133 6.75 -6.12 7.64
CA LYS A 133 6.65 -5.77 9.06
C LYS A 133 5.56 -4.73 9.29
N GLU A 134 5.12 -4.62 10.54
CA GLU A 134 4.29 -3.51 10.98
C GLU A 134 4.98 -2.16 10.74
N GLY A 135 4.18 -1.09 10.68
CA GLY A 135 4.69 0.26 10.48
C GLY A 135 5.14 0.57 9.05
N GLY A 136 4.75 -0.27 8.07
CA GLY A 136 5.06 -0.02 6.66
C GLY A 136 6.51 -0.35 6.27
N ILE A 137 7.22 -1.16 7.05
CA ILE A 137 8.61 -1.54 6.80
C ILE A 137 8.64 -2.86 6.03
N VAL A 138 9.46 -2.93 4.98
CA VAL A 138 9.76 -4.17 4.26
C VAL A 138 11.27 -4.36 4.10
N GLU A 139 11.72 -5.60 4.26
CA GLU A 139 13.13 -5.98 4.13
C GLU A 139 13.26 -7.14 3.15
N GLY A 140 14.39 -7.22 2.43
CA GLY A 140 14.74 -8.40 1.62
C GLY A 140 15.19 -9.57 2.50
N ILE A 141 14.93 -10.78 2.04
CA ILE A 141 15.45 -12.03 2.60
C ILE A 141 16.39 -12.62 1.56
N GLU A 142 17.68 -12.76 1.91
CA GLU A 142 18.74 -13.30 1.04
C GLU A 142 18.80 -12.63 -0.36
N GLN A 143 18.40 -11.36 -0.44
CA GLN A 143 18.49 -10.53 -1.65
C GLN A 143 19.44 -9.37 -1.39
N SER A 144 20.46 -9.24 -2.23
CA SER A 144 21.43 -8.15 -2.14
C SER A 144 21.23 -7.07 -3.20
N ALA A 145 20.69 -7.41 -4.37
CA ALA A 145 20.55 -6.49 -5.50
C ALA A 145 19.45 -5.43 -5.33
N ILE A 146 18.44 -5.73 -4.50
CA ILE A 146 17.29 -4.86 -4.24
C ILE A 146 17.18 -4.63 -2.74
N ILE A 147 17.26 -3.38 -2.31
CA ILE A 147 17.11 -2.98 -0.92
C ILE A 147 15.69 -2.45 -0.74
N TYR A 148 14.80 -3.30 -0.22
CA TYR A 148 13.45 -2.89 0.12
C TYR A 148 13.45 -1.93 1.32
N LYS A 149 12.55 -0.95 1.32
CA LYS A 149 12.43 0.10 2.35
C LYS A 149 11.07 0.07 3.02
N THR A 150 10.04 0.38 2.27
CA THR A 150 8.69 0.53 2.81
C THR A 150 7.65 -0.15 1.95
N TRP A 151 6.51 -0.47 2.57
CA TRP A 151 5.33 -0.96 1.89
C TRP A 151 4.08 -0.19 2.31
N ARG A 152 3.12 -0.13 1.42
CA ARG A 152 1.77 0.36 1.73
C ARG A 152 0.75 -0.30 0.80
N LEU A 153 -0.52 -0.21 1.20
CA LEU A 153 -1.63 -0.58 0.33
C LEU A 153 -2.19 0.67 -0.33
N VAL A 154 -2.41 0.64 -1.62
CA VAL A 154 -2.95 1.76 -2.38
C VAL A 154 -4.00 1.21 -3.35
N ARG A 155 -5.25 1.63 -3.19
CA ARG A 155 -6.37 1.18 -4.05
C ARG A 155 -6.47 -0.34 -4.18
N GLY A 156 -6.23 -1.07 -3.08
CA GLY A 156 -6.29 -2.53 -3.07
C GLY A 156 -5.07 -3.24 -3.68
N LYS A 157 -3.97 -2.52 -3.95
CA LYS A 157 -2.71 -3.06 -4.44
C LYS A 157 -1.61 -2.88 -3.40
N LEU A 158 -0.59 -3.74 -3.45
CA LEU A 158 0.60 -3.62 -2.62
C LEU A 158 1.65 -2.79 -3.36
N GLU A 159 2.05 -1.66 -2.79
CA GLU A 159 3.18 -0.86 -3.25
C GLU A 159 4.39 -1.15 -2.39
N LEU A 160 5.51 -1.47 -3.01
CA LEU A 160 6.82 -1.63 -2.39
C LEU A 160 7.75 -0.53 -2.88
N ILE A 161 8.44 0.14 -1.96
CA ILE A 161 9.49 1.09 -2.28
C ILE A 161 10.83 0.44 -2.02
N SER A 162 11.71 0.47 -3.02
CA SER A 162 13.04 -0.13 -2.97
C SER A 162 14.09 0.77 -3.62
N VAL A 163 15.35 0.44 -3.37
CA VAL A 163 16.53 1.06 -4.00
C VAL A 163 17.39 -0.07 -4.55
N ARG A 164 18.00 0.13 -5.70
CA ARG A 164 18.99 -0.83 -6.25
C ARG A 164 20.33 -0.66 -5.59
N GLU A 165 20.99 -1.73 -5.21
CA GLU A 165 22.33 -1.69 -4.65
C GLU A 165 23.32 -1.09 -5.68
N GLY A 166 24.09 -0.06 -5.25
CA GLY A 166 25.04 0.64 -6.13
C GLY A 166 24.42 1.63 -7.12
N GLY A 167 23.09 1.82 -7.10
CA GLY A 167 22.40 2.89 -7.79
C GLY A 167 22.58 4.22 -7.06
N VAL A 168 22.41 5.33 -7.76
CA VAL A 168 22.17 6.63 -7.15
C VAL A 168 20.88 6.47 -6.37
N ASP A 169 20.74 7.03 -5.16
CA ASP A 169 19.63 6.86 -4.18
C ASP A 169 18.19 7.13 -4.73
N ASP A 170 17.92 6.70 -5.94
CA ASP A 170 16.62 6.81 -6.58
C ASP A 170 15.70 5.69 -6.05
N GLU A 171 14.72 6.09 -5.24
CA GLU A 171 13.67 5.19 -4.79
C GLU A 171 12.75 4.82 -5.95
N GLU A 172 12.58 3.54 -6.16
CA GLU A 172 11.65 2.98 -7.15
C GLU A 172 10.41 2.42 -6.45
N ALA A 173 9.24 2.88 -6.86
CA ALA A 173 7.97 2.38 -6.36
C ALA A 173 7.42 1.33 -7.34
N THR A 174 7.28 0.10 -6.88
CA THR A 174 6.70 -1.01 -7.65
C THR A 174 5.33 -1.36 -7.07
N ILE A 175 4.33 -1.47 -7.94
CA ILE A 175 2.94 -1.76 -7.57
C ILE A 175 2.57 -3.16 -8.01
N TYR A 176 2.12 -3.97 -7.05
CA TYR A 176 1.71 -5.34 -7.25
C TYR A 176 0.21 -5.52 -7.05
N ASP A 177 -0.44 -6.25 -7.93
CA ASP A 177 -1.76 -6.82 -7.69
C ASP A 177 -1.61 -8.01 -6.73
N ILE A 178 -2.44 -8.06 -5.70
CA ILE A 178 -2.53 -9.23 -4.83
C ILE A 178 -3.45 -10.22 -5.51
N VAL A 179 -2.89 -11.34 -5.97
CA VAL A 179 -3.66 -12.41 -6.62
C VAL A 179 -4.19 -13.41 -5.58
N ARG A 180 -3.38 -13.67 -4.55
CA ARG A 180 -3.72 -14.56 -3.44
C ARG A 180 -3.03 -14.10 -2.16
N LEU A 181 -3.75 -14.19 -1.06
CA LEU A 181 -3.22 -14.08 0.29
C LEU A 181 -3.93 -15.08 1.18
N SER A 182 -3.18 -16.02 1.73
CA SER A 182 -3.62 -17.03 2.67
C SER A 182 -2.59 -17.18 3.80
N PRO A 183 -2.83 -17.98 4.84
CA PRO A 183 -1.87 -18.11 5.95
C PRO A 183 -0.47 -18.56 5.52
N ASP A 184 -0.35 -19.30 4.42
CA ASP A 184 0.87 -19.94 3.94
C ASP A 184 1.31 -19.51 2.52
N SER A 185 0.50 -18.72 1.81
CA SER A 185 0.76 -18.34 0.42
C SER A 185 0.44 -16.88 0.15
N LEU A 186 1.37 -16.18 -0.49
CA LEU A 186 1.20 -14.84 -1.05
C LEU A 186 1.58 -14.88 -2.53
N ILE A 187 0.63 -14.57 -3.41
CA ILE A 187 0.89 -14.44 -4.85
C ILE A 187 0.70 -12.99 -5.25
N LEU A 188 1.77 -12.39 -5.75
CA LEU A 188 1.81 -11.03 -6.25
C LEU A 188 1.97 -11.04 -7.77
N LYS A 189 1.37 -10.05 -8.44
CA LYS A 189 1.50 -9.86 -9.87
C LYS A 189 1.97 -8.45 -10.19
N GLU A 190 3.02 -8.36 -11.01
CA GLU A 190 3.52 -7.12 -11.59
C GLU A 190 3.50 -7.26 -13.10
N SER A 191 2.71 -6.44 -13.79
CA SER A 191 2.51 -6.56 -15.24
C SER A 191 2.08 -7.99 -15.63
N ASP A 192 2.96 -8.76 -16.29
CA ASP A 192 2.71 -10.15 -16.68
C ASP A 192 3.42 -11.17 -15.79
N ASP A 193 4.29 -10.71 -14.88
CA ASP A 193 5.09 -11.56 -13.99
C ASP A 193 4.31 -11.92 -12.72
N LEU A 194 4.42 -13.19 -12.31
CA LEU A 194 3.86 -13.72 -11.07
C LEU A 194 4.98 -14.08 -10.10
N TYR A 195 4.84 -13.63 -8.87
CA TYR A 195 5.73 -13.92 -7.75
C TYR A 195 4.97 -14.77 -6.74
N GLU A 196 5.31 -16.05 -6.67
CA GLU A 196 4.63 -17.02 -5.81
C GLU A 196 5.45 -17.29 -4.56
N TYR A 197 5.07 -16.65 -3.47
CA TYR A 197 5.73 -16.80 -2.18
C TYR A 197 5.00 -17.81 -1.30
N SER A 198 5.75 -18.56 -0.53
CA SER A 198 5.27 -19.32 0.63
C SER A 198 5.71 -18.65 1.93
N ARG A 199 4.95 -18.87 3.01
CA ARG A 199 5.36 -18.38 4.32
C ARG A 199 6.56 -19.17 4.81
N GLN A 200 7.66 -18.48 5.14
CA GLN A 200 8.87 -19.11 5.64
C GLN A 200 8.59 -19.83 6.96
N GLN A 201 8.87 -21.11 6.99
CA GLN A 201 8.78 -21.91 8.22
C GLN A 201 10.05 -21.74 9.03
N ALA A 202 9.92 -21.77 10.36
CA ALA A 202 11.09 -21.79 11.23
C ALA A 202 11.93 -23.04 10.90
N LYS A 203 13.22 -22.84 10.58
CA LYS A 203 14.15 -23.96 10.42
C LYS A 203 14.18 -24.70 11.76
N LYS A 204 13.84 -25.99 11.79
CA LYS A 204 14.01 -26.82 12.96
C LYS A 204 15.51 -26.82 13.31
N PRO A 205 15.89 -26.55 14.58
CA PRO A 205 17.29 -26.66 14.98
C PRO A 205 17.75 -28.09 14.72
N LEU A 206 18.97 -28.22 14.16
CA LEU A 206 19.61 -29.53 13.90
C LEU A 206 19.79 -30.42 15.16
N SER A 207 19.60 -29.84 16.35
CA SER A 207 19.69 -30.53 17.63
C SER A 207 18.59 -31.58 17.88
N ASP A 208 17.52 -31.59 17.08
CA ASP A 208 16.43 -32.56 17.19
C ASP A 208 16.57 -33.76 16.24
N ILE A 209 17.71 -33.87 15.55
CA ILE A 209 18.05 -35.09 14.82
C ILE A 209 18.61 -36.08 15.84
N GLU A 210 17.74 -36.93 16.40
CA GLU A 210 18.18 -38.16 17.06
C GLU A 210 18.91 -39.01 16.02
N LEU A 211 20.25 -39.08 16.13
CA LEU A 211 21.04 -40.10 15.45
C LEU A 211 20.66 -41.40 16.09
N GLU A 212 19.83 -42.24 15.47
CA GLU A 212 19.69 -43.63 15.83
C GLU A 212 21.11 -44.27 15.74
N GLU A 213 21.69 -44.57 16.90
CA GLU A 213 22.91 -45.34 16.93
C GLU A 213 22.58 -46.70 16.29
N ALA A 214 23.20 -46.97 15.14
CA ALA A 214 23.13 -48.28 14.51
C ALA A 214 23.56 -49.32 15.53
N SER A 215 22.68 -50.26 15.87
CA SER A 215 22.96 -51.30 16.80
C SER A 215 24.10 -52.18 16.25
N ALA A 216 25.03 -52.59 17.13
CA ALA A 216 26.17 -53.46 16.77
C ALA A 216 25.75 -54.82 16.16
N ASP A 217 24.44 -55.13 16.14
CA ASP A 217 23.88 -56.36 15.54
C ASP A 217 23.68 -56.28 14.03
N ASP A 218 23.67 -55.05 13.43
CA ASP A 218 23.54 -54.86 11.99
C ASP A 218 24.81 -55.20 11.19
N TYR A 219 25.90 -55.52 11.83
CA TYR A 219 27.18 -55.85 11.20
C TYR A 219 27.60 -57.33 11.33
N LYS A 220 26.68 -58.24 11.71
CA LYS A 220 26.96 -59.70 11.65
C LYS A 220 26.66 -60.21 10.26
N ILE A 221 27.74 -60.44 9.52
CA ILE A 221 27.77 -61.24 8.27
C ILE A 221 27.77 -62.72 8.62
#